data_facbb1f411fc3a73bb2d686d80686603
#
_entry.id   facbb1f411fc3a73bb2d686d80686603
#
_cell.length_a   1.000
_cell.length_b   1.000
_cell.length_c   1.000
_cell.angle_alpha   90.00
_cell.angle_beta   90.00
_cell.angle_gamma   90.00
#
_symmetry.space_group_name_H-M   'P 1'
#
loop_
_entity.id
_entity.type
_entity.pdbx_description
1 polymer ?
#
loop_
_entity_poly.entity_id
_entity_poly.type
_entity_poly.pdbx_seq_one_letter_code
_entity_poly.pdbx_strand_id
1 'polypeptide(L)'
;MLRKTLGAIVALAISSVFAFQALAQTTPEDALDYRKAVMTALRGHIGAASMIARGLVENDGHLVGHARGLHAGAKELSRIFQEGSNVGESEALPVIWEDAEGFAAAIAAMEEATAAFVEAAESGDGEAIGAAFRNVGMGCRGCHDNYRVQN
;
A
#
# COMPACT_ATOMS: atom_id res chain seq x y z
N MET A 1 56.82 -55.84 23.00
CA MET A 1 55.51 -55.71 23.66
C MET A 1 54.78 -54.50 23.00
N LEU A 2 53.84 -54.77 22.10
CA LEU A 2 53.23 -53.77 21.26
C LEU A 2 51.85 -53.48 21.81
N ARG A 3 51.62 -52.30 22.44
CA ARG A 3 50.30 -51.86 22.92
C ARG A 3 49.59 -51.14 21.78
N LYS A 4 48.57 -51.79 21.24
CA LYS A 4 47.63 -51.21 20.30
C LYS A 4 46.65 -50.30 21.06
N THR A 5 46.72 -49.01 20.82
CA THR A 5 45.69 -48.03 21.26
C THR A 5 44.65 -47.89 20.16
N LEU A 6 43.44 -48.37 20.40
CA LEU A 6 42.28 -48.20 19.55
C LEU A 6 41.69 -46.77 19.79
N GLY A 7 41.84 -45.89 18.80
CA GLY A 7 41.18 -44.59 18.84
C GLY A 7 39.74 -44.72 18.33
N ALA A 8 38.78 -44.48 19.19
CA ALA A 8 37.38 -44.40 18.83
C ALA A 8 37.09 -43.03 18.18
N ILE A 9 36.75 -43.04 16.90
CA ILE A 9 36.26 -41.84 16.20
C ILE A 9 34.76 -41.72 16.47
N VAL A 10 34.37 -40.77 17.32
CA VAL A 10 32.95 -40.38 17.51
C VAL A 10 32.57 -39.42 16.39
N ALA A 11 31.83 -39.92 15.41
CA ALA A 11 31.22 -39.10 14.37
C ALA A 11 29.98 -38.40 14.95
N LEU A 12 30.11 -37.09 15.21
CA LEU A 12 28.99 -36.24 15.62
C LEU A 12 28.17 -35.88 14.38
N ALA A 13 27.05 -36.57 14.18
CA ALA A 13 26.09 -36.23 13.13
C ALA A 13 25.31 -34.96 13.56
N ILE A 14 25.68 -33.80 13.00
CA ILE A 14 24.91 -32.56 13.15
C ILE A 14 23.72 -32.65 12.21
N SER A 15 22.58 -33.07 12.74
CA SER A 15 21.29 -33.00 12.03
C SER A 15 20.84 -31.53 12.00
N SER A 16 21.11 -30.83 10.90
CA SER A 16 20.56 -29.49 10.65
C SER A 16 19.06 -29.61 10.39
N VAL A 17 18.24 -29.36 11.40
CA VAL A 17 16.81 -29.22 11.28
C VAL A 17 16.58 -27.87 10.61
N PHE A 18 16.40 -27.84 9.27
CA PHE A 18 15.83 -26.70 8.57
C PHE A 18 14.36 -26.62 8.97
N ALA A 19 14.06 -25.77 9.95
CA ALA A 19 12.69 -25.35 10.20
C ALA A 19 12.24 -24.52 8.97
N PHE A 20 11.51 -25.15 8.07
CA PHE A 20 10.73 -24.44 7.04
C PHE A 20 9.70 -23.62 7.81
N GLN A 21 9.97 -22.33 8.01
CA GLN A 21 8.94 -21.38 8.41
C GLN A 21 7.99 -21.30 7.21
N ALA A 22 6.87 -21.98 7.28
CA ALA A 22 5.75 -21.74 6.38
C ALA A 22 5.37 -20.28 6.58
N LEU A 23 5.70 -19.42 5.60
CA LEU A 23 5.15 -18.07 5.55
C LEU A 23 3.63 -18.27 5.51
N ALA A 24 2.94 -17.77 6.53
CA ALA A 24 1.49 -17.81 6.56
C ALA A 24 0.99 -17.13 5.29
N GLN A 25 0.30 -17.88 4.43
CA GLN A 25 -0.32 -17.30 3.26
C GLN A 25 -1.45 -16.39 3.75
N THR A 26 -1.46 -15.14 3.27
CA THR A 26 -2.52 -14.19 3.56
C THR A 26 -3.85 -14.79 3.11
N THR A 27 -4.82 -14.91 4.01
CA THR A 27 -6.16 -15.38 3.64
C THR A 27 -6.88 -14.30 2.80
N PRO A 28 -7.88 -14.69 1.97
CA PRO A 28 -8.70 -13.72 1.25
C PRO A 28 -9.34 -12.67 2.16
N GLU A 29 -9.78 -13.06 3.34
CA GLU A 29 -10.37 -12.19 4.35
C GLU A 29 -9.34 -11.21 4.92
N ASP A 30 -8.14 -11.68 5.28
CA ASP A 30 -7.06 -10.82 5.76
C ASP A 30 -6.62 -9.83 4.68
N ALA A 31 -6.58 -10.25 3.41
CA ALA A 31 -6.27 -9.39 2.28
C ALA A 31 -7.33 -8.29 2.10
N LEU A 32 -8.62 -8.63 2.26
CA LEU A 32 -9.71 -7.66 2.25
C LEU A 32 -9.59 -6.68 3.41
N ASP A 33 -9.36 -7.15 4.62
CA ASP A 33 -9.26 -6.32 5.82
C ASP A 33 -8.05 -5.38 5.74
N TYR A 34 -6.92 -5.87 5.24
CA TYR A 34 -5.75 -5.03 5.00
C TYR A 34 -6.03 -3.95 3.95
N ARG A 35 -6.69 -4.29 2.84
CA ARG A 35 -7.12 -3.31 1.82
C ARG A 35 -8.03 -2.23 2.42
N LYS A 36 -9.03 -2.61 3.22
CA LYS A 36 -9.92 -1.67 3.92
C LYS A 36 -9.15 -0.76 4.86
N ALA A 37 -8.14 -1.26 5.57
CA ALA A 37 -7.31 -0.47 6.47
C ALA A 37 -6.47 0.57 5.70
N VAL A 38 -5.83 0.18 4.58
CA VAL A 38 -5.08 1.11 3.70
C VAL A 38 -6.00 2.19 3.15
N MET A 39 -7.19 1.83 2.64
CA MET A 39 -8.18 2.81 2.14
C MET A 39 -8.67 3.77 3.23
N THR A 40 -8.82 3.28 4.46
CA THR A 40 -9.18 4.11 5.61
C THR A 40 -8.08 5.11 5.95
N ALA A 41 -6.82 4.70 5.91
CA ALA A 41 -5.67 5.60 6.11
C ALA A 41 -5.59 6.67 5.01
N LEU A 42 -5.75 6.29 3.74
CA LEU A 42 -5.81 7.23 2.62
C LEU A 42 -6.94 8.25 2.79
N ARG A 43 -8.14 7.80 3.21
CA ARG A 43 -9.29 8.68 3.50
C ARG A 43 -8.98 9.66 4.63
N GLY A 44 -8.26 9.24 5.67
CA GLY A 44 -7.83 10.12 6.75
C GLY A 44 -6.88 11.20 6.26
N HIS A 45 -5.86 10.80 5.50
CA HIS A 45 -4.87 11.74 4.96
C HIS A 45 -5.48 12.73 3.97
N ILE A 46 -6.32 12.29 3.02
CA ILE A 46 -6.95 13.20 2.05
C ILE A 46 -7.91 14.16 2.72
N GLY A 47 -8.65 13.71 3.76
CA GLY A 47 -9.54 14.55 4.54
C GLY A 47 -8.80 15.68 5.25
N ALA A 48 -7.73 15.36 5.97
CA ALA A 48 -6.91 16.35 6.67
C ALA A 48 -6.21 17.31 5.67
N ALA A 49 -5.60 16.77 4.61
CA ALA A 49 -4.98 17.58 3.55
C ALA A 49 -5.99 18.55 2.90
N SER A 50 -7.25 18.13 2.72
CA SER A 50 -8.32 18.98 2.19
C SER A 50 -8.59 20.20 3.08
N MET A 51 -8.61 20.02 4.38
CA MET A 51 -8.84 21.12 5.31
C MET A 51 -7.72 22.16 5.26
N ILE A 52 -6.47 21.70 5.18
CA ILE A 52 -5.31 22.59 5.07
C ILE A 52 -5.26 23.27 3.68
N ALA A 53 -5.37 22.50 2.59
CA ALA A 53 -5.32 23.04 1.23
C ALA A 53 -6.42 24.04 0.90
N ARG A 54 -7.54 23.97 1.62
CA ARG A 54 -8.67 24.93 1.51
C ARG A 54 -8.57 26.09 2.49
N GLY A 55 -7.51 26.17 3.28
CA GLY A 55 -7.33 27.23 4.27
C GLY A 55 -8.28 27.18 5.47
N LEU A 56 -8.91 26.03 5.73
CA LEU A 56 -9.79 25.82 6.90
C LEU A 56 -8.99 25.51 8.17
N VAL A 57 -7.78 25.02 7.99
CA VAL A 57 -6.80 24.75 9.04
C VAL A 57 -5.47 25.35 8.57
N GLU A 58 -4.74 25.98 9.50
CA GLU A 58 -3.42 26.56 9.21
C GLU A 58 -2.43 25.47 8.77
N ASN A 59 -1.61 25.79 7.76
CA ASN A 59 -0.52 24.93 7.33
C ASN A 59 0.75 25.24 8.12
N ASP A 60 0.93 24.57 9.24
CA ASP A 60 2.11 24.63 10.12
C ASP A 60 3.20 23.57 9.78
N GLY A 61 3.18 23.07 8.53
CA GLY A 61 4.10 22.04 8.02
C GLY A 61 3.50 20.64 7.99
N HIS A 62 2.33 20.41 8.57
CA HIS A 62 1.70 19.07 8.60
C HIS A 62 1.18 18.59 7.25
N LEU A 63 0.94 19.50 6.28
CA LEU A 63 0.50 19.12 4.93
C LEU A 63 1.48 18.14 4.25
N VAL A 64 2.79 18.36 4.42
CA VAL A 64 3.82 17.46 3.88
C VAL A 64 3.66 16.04 4.43
N GLY A 65 3.36 15.89 5.73
CA GLY A 65 3.10 14.59 6.35
C GLY A 65 1.90 13.88 5.72
N HIS A 66 0.80 14.59 5.49
CA HIS A 66 -0.39 14.03 4.83
C HIS A 66 -0.14 13.70 3.36
N ALA A 67 0.58 14.53 2.62
CA ALA A 67 0.96 14.25 1.23
C ALA A 67 1.83 12.99 1.13
N ARG A 68 2.82 12.86 1.98
CA ARG A 68 3.66 11.64 2.06
C ARG A 68 2.87 10.40 2.44
N GLY A 69 1.90 10.52 3.38
CA GLY A 69 1.00 9.42 3.75
C GLY A 69 0.12 8.97 2.57
N LEU A 70 -0.41 9.91 1.77
CA LEU A 70 -1.14 9.60 0.54
C LEU A 70 -0.25 8.89 -0.48
N HIS A 71 0.98 9.37 -0.70
CA HIS A 71 1.90 8.74 -1.63
C HIS A 71 2.33 7.34 -1.17
N ALA A 72 2.62 7.17 0.13
CA ALA A 72 2.95 5.86 0.68
C ALA A 72 1.81 4.85 0.48
N GLY A 73 0.55 5.25 0.75
CA GLY A 73 -0.61 4.40 0.51
C GLY A 73 -0.87 4.14 -0.98
N ALA A 74 -0.63 5.12 -1.87
CA ALA A 74 -0.75 4.92 -3.32
C ALA A 74 0.20 3.83 -3.82
N LYS A 75 1.42 3.79 -3.34
CA LYS A 75 2.42 2.75 -3.68
C LYS A 75 2.05 1.35 -3.20
N GLU A 76 1.10 1.23 -2.27
CA GLU A 76 0.60 -0.08 -1.83
C GLU A 76 -0.54 -0.62 -2.71
N LEU A 77 -1.17 0.23 -3.53
CA LEU A 77 -2.37 -0.15 -4.29
C LEU A 77 -2.14 -1.36 -5.20
N SER A 78 -0.97 -1.47 -5.83
CA SER A 78 -0.65 -2.59 -6.72
C SER A 78 -0.65 -3.96 -6.02
N ARG A 79 -0.45 -4.01 -4.70
CA ARG A 79 -0.32 -5.26 -3.95
C ARG A 79 -1.53 -5.62 -3.08
N ILE A 80 -2.46 -4.67 -2.85
CA ILE A 80 -3.60 -4.91 -1.94
C ILE A 80 -4.85 -5.46 -2.64
N PHE A 81 -4.85 -5.56 -3.96
CA PHE A 81 -5.91 -6.17 -4.75
C PHE A 81 -5.51 -7.57 -5.24
N GLN A 82 -5.22 -8.47 -4.31
CA GLN A 82 -4.83 -9.83 -4.62
C GLN A 82 -5.98 -10.59 -5.28
N GLU A 83 -5.67 -11.44 -6.26
CA GLU A 83 -6.65 -12.34 -6.87
C GLU A 83 -7.31 -13.20 -5.78
N GLY A 84 -8.61 -13.42 -5.89
CA GLY A 84 -9.38 -14.17 -4.89
C GLY A 84 -9.76 -13.38 -3.63
N SER A 85 -9.29 -12.12 -3.44
CA SER A 85 -9.63 -11.30 -2.28
C SER A 85 -10.95 -10.51 -2.40
N ASN A 86 -11.76 -10.81 -3.43
CA ASN A 86 -13.09 -10.22 -3.59
C ASN A 86 -14.14 -11.05 -2.84
N VAL A 87 -14.06 -11.03 -1.51
CA VAL A 87 -14.88 -11.84 -0.60
C VAL A 87 -15.70 -10.97 0.35
N GLY A 88 -16.70 -11.54 1.00
CA GLY A 88 -17.49 -10.87 2.03
C GLY A 88 -18.09 -9.54 1.57
N GLU A 89 -17.87 -8.49 2.37
CA GLU A 89 -18.36 -7.14 2.09
C GLU A 89 -17.33 -6.29 1.27
N SER A 90 -16.69 -6.91 0.26
CA SER A 90 -15.82 -6.20 -0.65
C SER A 90 -16.65 -5.30 -1.58
N GLU A 91 -16.25 -4.03 -1.71
CA GLU A 91 -16.81 -3.11 -2.70
C GLU A 91 -16.01 -3.09 -4.01
N ALA A 92 -14.99 -3.95 -4.15
CA ALA A 92 -14.19 -4.04 -5.36
C ALA A 92 -15.01 -4.72 -6.49
N LEU A 93 -15.01 -4.11 -7.67
CA LEU A 93 -15.66 -4.71 -8.84
C LEU A 93 -14.77 -5.78 -9.48
N PRO A 94 -15.34 -6.86 -10.06
CA PRO A 94 -14.57 -7.92 -10.73
C PRO A 94 -13.66 -7.40 -11.85
N VAL A 95 -14.04 -6.29 -12.49
CA VAL A 95 -13.26 -5.66 -13.58
C VAL A 95 -11.82 -5.31 -13.17
N ILE A 96 -11.51 -5.19 -11.87
CA ILE A 96 -10.13 -5.00 -11.37
C ILE A 96 -9.20 -6.11 -11.87
N TRP A 97 -9.68 -7.34 -11.92
CA TRP A 97 -8.91 -8.51 -12.34
C TRP A 97 -9.13 -8.89 -13.80
N GLU A 98 -10.22 -8.42 -14.42
CA GLU A 98 -10.57 -8.63 -15.84
C GLU A 98 -9.85 -7.63 -16.75
N ASP A 99 -9.69 -6.36 -16.30
CA ASP A 99 -8.97 -5.28 -16.98
C ASP A 99 -7.73 -4.88 -16.15
N ALA A 100 -6.82 -5.82 -16.01
CA ALA A 100 -5.60 -5.61 -15.20
C ALA A 100 -4.72 -4.46 -15.73
N GLU A 101 -4.70 -4.23 -17.06
CA GLU A 101 -3.94 -3.14 -17.67
C GLU A 101 -4.55 -1.77 -17.34
N GLY A 102 -5.85 -1.61 -17.50
CA GLY A 102 -6.55 -0.37 -17.14
C GLY A 102 -6.47 -0.08 -15.65
N PHE A 103 -6.59 -1.11 -14.80
CA PHE A 103 -6.42 -0.94 -13.36
C PHE A 103 -4.99 -0.53 -12.97
N ALA A 104 -3.97 -1.14 -13.57
CA ALA A 104 -2.57 -0.76 -13.35
C ALA A 104 -2.29 0.68 -13.79
N ALA A 105 -2.88 1.12 -14.91
CA ALA A 105 -2.77 2.51 -15.37
C ALA A 105 -3.41 3.50 -14.38
N ALA A 106 -4.57 3.16 -13.80
CA ALA A 106 -5.21 3.97 -12.78
C ALA A 106 -4.36 4.08 -11.50
N ILE A 107 -3.70 3.00 -11.09
CA ILE A 107 -2.74 3.00 -9.97
C ILE A 107 -1.54 3.91 -10.28
N ALA A 108 -0.93 3.77 -11.46
CA ALA A 108 0.22 4.59 -11.87
C ALA A 108 -0.12 6.08 -11.87
N ALA A 109 -1.29 6.45 -12.38
CA ALA A 109 -1.78 7.84 -12.36
C ALA A 109 -1.96 8.36 -10.92
N MET A 110 -2.41 7.52 -10.00
CA MET A 110 -2.54 7.88 -8.58
C MET A 110 -1.18 8.05 -7.91
N GLU A 111 -0.21 7.18 -8.20
CA GLU A 111 1.15 7.31 -7.70
C GLU A 111 1.81 8.61 -8.17
N GLU A 112 1.68 8.95 -9.46
CA GLU A 112 2.18 10.20 -10.05
C GLU A 112 1.52 11.44 -9.40
N ALA A 113 0.19 11.46 -9.30
CA ALA A 113 -0.54 12.56 -8.70
C ALA A 113 -0.15 12.80 -7.23
N THR A 114 0.04 11.73 -6.46
CA THR A 114 0.45 11.84 -5.05
C THR A 114 1.91 12.22 -4.89
N ALA A 115 2.81 11.79 -5.79
CA ALA A 115 4.20 12.25 -5.82
C ALA A 115 4.28 13.76 -6.08
N ALA A 116 3.57 14.24 -7.11
CA ALA A 116 3.50 15.67 -7.42
C ALA A 116 2.90 16.48 -6.25
N PHE A 117 1.96 15.90 -5.51
CA PHE A 117 1.40 16.56 -4.32
C PHE A 117 2.42 16.66 -3.18
N VAL A 118 3.30 15.68 -3.01
CA VAL A 118 4.43 15.79 -2.05
C VAL A 118 5.34 16.95 -2.43
N GLU A 119 5.76 17.05 -3.70
CA GLU A 119 6.63 18.12 -4.18
C GLU A 119 5.99 19.51 -3.98
N ALA A 120 4.71 19.64 -4.33
CA ALA A 120 3.96 20.87 -4.11
C ALA A 120 3.86 21.24 -2.62
N ALA A 121 3.58 20.28 -1.75
CA ALA A 121 3.49 20.51 -0.32
C ALA A 121 4.84 20.94 0.28
N GLU A 122 5.95 20.36 -0.21
CA GLU A 122 7.33 20.73 0.20
C GLU A 122 7.75 22.11 -0.28
N SER A 123 7.25 22.57 -1.45
CA SER A 123 7.53 23.90 -1.97
C SER A 123 6.88 25.02 -1.15
N GLY A 124 5.77 24.73 -0.47
CA GLY A 124 4.95 25.71 0.25
C GLY A 124 4.16 26.66 -0.65
N ASP A 125 4.20 26.49 -1.99
CA ASP A 125 3.45 27.31 -2.93
C ASP A 125 1.96 26.91 -2.91
N GLY A 126 1.10 27.83 -2.49
CA GLY A 126 -0.33 27.60 -2.33
C GLY A 126 -1.05 27.29 -3.65
N GLU A 127 -0.61 27.86 -4.78
CA GLU A 127 -1.20 27.58 -6.09
C GLU A 127 -0.82 26.17 -6.56
N ALA A 128 0.44 25.80 -6.45
CA ALA A 128 0.94 24.45 -6.75
C ALA A 128 0.26 23.39 -5.87
N ILE A 129 0.14 23.65 -4.55
CA ILE A 129 -0.57 22.78 -3.60
C ILE A 129 -2.02 22.57 -4.06
N GLY A 130 -2.74 23.65 -4.36
CA GLY A 130 -4.14 23.58 -4.80
C GLY A 130 -4.32 22.81 -6.10
N ALA A 131 -3.39 22.97 -7.07
CA ALA A 131 -3.42 22.25 -8.35
C ALA A 131 -3.13 20.75 -8.14
N ALA A 132 -2.06 20.40 -7.42
CA ALA A 132 -1.68 19.03 -7.15
C ALA A 132 -2.75 18.30 -6.31
N PHE A 133 -3.33 18.95 -5.31
CA PHE A 133 -4.42 18.38 -4.51
C PHE A 133 -5.65 18.02 -5.35
N ARG A 134 -6.02 18.88 -6.33
CA ARG A 134 -7.12 18.55 -7.27
C ARG A 134 -6.80 17.31 -8.10
N ASN A 135 -5.56 17.15 -8.56
CA ASN A 135 -5.13 15.97 -9.33
C ASN A 135 -5.22 14.68 -8.49
N VAL A 136 -4.82 14.71 -7.23
CA VAL A 136 -5.03 13.58 -6.30
C VAL A 136 -6.53 13.24 -6.19
N GLY A 137 -7.39 14.25 -6.03
CA GLY A 137 -8.83 14.06 -5.96
C GLY A 137 -9.42 13.43 -7.24
N MET A 138 -8.93 13.84 -8.41
CA MET A 138 -9.33 13.24 -9.70
C MET A 138 -8.85 11.79 -9.82
N GLY A 139 -7.63 11.46 -9.38
CA GLY A 139 -7.12 10.10 -9.35
C GLY A 139 -7.97 9.17 -8.47
N CYS A 140 -8.30 9.63 -7.25
CA CYS A 140 -9.20 8.88 -6.36
C CYS A 140 -10.54 8.58 -7.03
N ARG A 141 -11.17 9.63 -7.60
CA ARG A 141 -12.47 9.51 -8.24
C ARG A 141 -12.42 8.58 -9.46
N GLY A 142 -11.46 8.78 -10.37
CA GLY A 142 -11.37 7.99 -11.60
C GLY A 142 -11.21 6.50 -11.33
N CYS A 143 -10.42 6.13 -10.32
CA CYS A 143 -10.32 4.74 -9.88
C CYS A 143 -11.64 4.25 -9.27
N HIS A 144 -12.24 4.99 -8.33
CA HIS A 144 -13.48 4.59 -7.67
C HIS A 144 -14.67 4.48 -8.63
N ASP A 145 -14.80 5.38 -9.60
CA ASP A 145 -15.91 5.37 -10.57
C ASP A 145 -15.89 4.12 -11.46
N ASN A 146 -14.71 3.56 -11.76
CA ASN A 146 -14.55 2.43 -12.66
C ASN A 146 -14.42 1.07 -11.94
N TYR A 147 -13.88 1.05 -10.73
CA TYR A 147 -13.40 -0.18 -10.07
C TYR A 147 -14.06 -0.44 -8.70
N ARG A 148 -15.00 0.41 -8.25
CA ARG A 148 -15.69 0.25 -6.98
C ARG A 148 -17.21 0.29 -7.16
N VAL A 149 -17.94 -0.50 -6.34
CA VAL A 149 -19.41 -0.41 -6.24
C VAL A 149 -19.81 1.04 -5.88
N GLN A 150 -20.74 1.59 -6.65
CA GLN A 150 -21.30 2.92 -6.41
C GLN A 150 -22.44 2.80 -5.39
N ASN A 151 -22.33 3.53 -4.27
CA ASN A 151 -23.35 3.62 -3.20
C ASN A 151 -24.04 4.97 -3.23
#